data_42549d516cf86a6bbaab559ef6df0e64
#
_entry.id   42549d516cf86a6bbaab559ef6df0e64
#
_cell.length_a   1.000
_cell.length_b   1.000
_cell.length_c   1.000
_cell.angle_alpha   90.00
_cell.angle_beta   90.00
_cell.angle_gamma   90.00
#
_symmetry.space_group_name_H-M   'P 1'
#
loop_
_entity.id
_entity.type
_entity.pdbx_description
1 polymer ?
#
loop_
_entity_poly.entity_id
_entity_poly.type
_entity_poly.pdbx_seq_one_letter_code
_entity_poly.pdbx_strand_id
1 'polypeptide(L)'
;MNNKELIDRRARIMGENAPLFYEEPVHIVRGEGVWLYDADGKKYLDVYNNVPHVGHCHPHVVNAIAKQAETLNVHTRYLHEAILDYSERLCATFDDSLSMAILTCTGTESNEIALRMARQHSGGMGIICSNFTYHGNSTAVWELATGFYEDGQSPSPNVKAVPFPDAYRPAFDLTGDVLWEAYANEVKLAIESFEAEGIGFAGLIFCPIFSGEGLPDVPPLYMQRVVEYVHNAGGVFISDEVQAGFGRTGKNMWGHQYYGVTADIVSLGKPMGNGHPVGGVVARADLLNEFRNASMYFNTFGGNP
;
A
#
# COMPACT_ATOMS: atom_id res chain seq x y z
N MET A 1 -34.88 -6.49 -7.20
CA MET A 1 -34.40 -7.41 -6.14
C MET A 1 -34.21 -6.58 -4.90
N ASN A 2 -34.80 -6.95 -3.77
CA ASN A 2 -34.65 -6.20 -2.53
C ASN A 2 -33.34 -6.56 -1.78
N ASN A 3 -32.96 -5.74 -0.79
CA ASN A 3 -31.71 -5.93 -0.06
C ASN A 3 -31.63 -7.31 0.61
N LYS A 4 -32.74 -7.82 1.17
CA LYS A 4 -32.78 -9.13 1.83
C LYS A 4 -32.46 -10.25 0.85
N GLU A 5 -33.06 -10.25 -0.33
CA GLU A 5 -32.80 -11.25 -1.38
C GLU A 5 -31.33 -11.22 -1.83
N LEU A 6 -30.72 -10.01 -1.93
CA LEU A 6 -29.30 -9.87 -2.27
C LEU A 6 -28.39 -10.40 -1.17
N ILE A 7 -28.71 -10.12 0.10
CA ILE A 7 -27.94 -10.61 1.26
C ILE A 7 -28.00 -12.14 1.32
N ASP A 8 -29.21 -12.73 1.22
CA ASP A 8 -29.40 -14.19 1.27
C ASP A 8 -28.66 -14.88 0.10
N ARG A 9 -28.70 -14.28 -1.09
CA ARG A 9 -27.98 -14.77 -2.26
C ARG A 9 -26.47 -14.67 -2.08
N ARG A 10 -25.99 -13.54 -1.53
CA ARG A 10 -24.58 -13.31 -1.23
C ARG A 10 -24.04 -14.34 -0.23
N ALA A 11 -24.75 -14.55 0.88
CA ALA A 11 -24.35 -15.52 1.90
C ALA A 11 -24.22 -16.94 1.31
N ARG A 12 -25.15 -17.34 0.43
CA ARG A 12 -25.15 -18.67 -0.18
C ARG A 12 -23.98 -18.90 -1.14
N ILE A 13 -23.51 -17.87 -1.88
CA ILE A 13 -22.50 -18.04 -2.95
C ILE A 13 -21.12 -17.46 -2.62
N MET A 14 -21.04 -16.53 -1.66
CA MET A 14 -19.80 -15.87 -1.25
C MET A 14 -19.37 -16.20 0.18
N GLY A 15 -20.17 -16.96 0.92
CA GLY A 15 -19.98 -17.32 2.32
C GLY A 15 -20.84 -16.47 3.26
N GLU A 16 -21.32 -17.09 4.35
CA GLU A 16 -22.25 -16.48 5.30
C GLU A 16 -21.71 -15.21 5.93
N ASN A 17 -20.40 -15.16 6.19
CA ASN A 17 -19.73 -14.03 6.83
C ASN A 17 -18.95 -13.16 5.85
N ALA A 18 -19.25 -13.19 4.55
CA ALA A 18 -18.65 -12.26 3.61
C ALA A 18 -18.99 -10.82 4.03
N PRO A 19 -17.98 -9.96 4.36
CA PRO A 19 -18.23 -8.71 5.06
C PRO A 19 -19.09 -7.75 4.24
N LEU A 20 -20.01 -7.10 4.92
CA LEU A 20 -20.72 -5.90 4.47
C LEU A 20 -20.25 -4.76 5.36
N PHE A 21 -20.13 -3.56 4.79
CA PHE A 21 -19.48 -2.45 5.49
C PHE A 21 -20.42 -1.67 6.42
N TYR A 22 -21.71 -1.63 6.09
CA TYR A 22 -22.72 -0.88 6.83
C TYR A 22 -23.68 -1.81 7.57
N GLU A 23 -24.19 -1.38 8.72
CA GLU A 23 -25.25 -2.09 9.46
C GLU A 23 -26.50 -2.29 8.58
N GLU A 24 -26.88 -1.24 7.85
CA GLU A 24 -27.89 -1.31 6.79
C GLU A 24 -27.21 -1.34 5.43
N PRO A 25 -27.13 -2.50 4.78
CA PRO A 25 -26.49 -2.65 3.48
C PRO A 25 -27.12 -1.78 2.40
N VAL A 26 -26.29 -1.09 1.62
CA VAL A 26 -26.73 -0.21 0.55
C VAL A 26 -26.54 -0.91 -0.81
N HIS A 27 -27.62 -0.98 -1.61
CA HIS A 27 -27.59 -1.54 -2.96
C HIS A 27 -27.24 -0.45 -3.98
N ILE A 28 -25.92 -0.21 -4.17
CA ILE A 28 -25.41 0.78 -5.12
C ILE A 28 -25.47 0.21 -6.54
N VAL A 29 -26.01 1.00 -7.47
CA VAL A 29 -26.20 0.63 -8.89
C VAL A 29 -25.54 1.59 -9.87
N ARG A 30 -25.16 2.81 -9.45
CA ARG A 30 -24.54 3.81 -10.31
C ARG A 30 -23.59 4.71 -9.52
N GLY A 31 -22.52 5.15 -10.17
CA GLY A 31 -21.63 6.20 -9.68
C GLY A 31 -21.37 7.26 -10.73
N GLU A 32 -21.19 8.52 -10.31
CA GLU A 32 -20.87 9.65 -11.20
C GLU A 32 -20.10 10.74 -10.43
N GLY A 33 -18.87 11.00 -10.80
CA GLY A 33 -17.99 11.93 -10.08
C GLY A 33 -17.85 11.52 -8.61
N VAL A 34 -18.29 12.35 -7.70
CA VAL A 34 -18.25 12.10 -6.24
C VAL A 34 -19.54 11.48 -5.68
N TRP A 35 -20.45 11.05 -6.54
CA TRP A 35 -21.77 10.60 -6.14
C TRP A 35 -22.02 9.12 -6.43
N LEU A 36 -22.65 8.44 -5.48
CA LEU A 36 -23.21 7.12 -5.62
C LEU A 36 -24.74 7.19 -5.61
N TYR A 37 -25.38 6.22 -6.28
CA TYR A 37 -26.84 6.12 -6.33
C TYR A 37 -27.26 4.68 -6.08
N ASP A 38 -28.26 4.50 -5.21
CA ASP A 38 -28.84 3.19 -4.98
C ASP A 38 -29.96 2.84 -6.00
N ALA A 39 -30.52 1.64 -5.85
CA ALA A 39 -31.55 1.14 -6.74
C ALA A 39 -32.87 1.94 -6.69
N ASP A 40 -33.12 2.67 -5.61
CA ASP A 40 -34.30 3.53 -5.42
C ASP A 40 -34.03 4.97 -5.91
N GLY A 41 -32.83 5.24 -6.40
CA GLY A 41 -32.39 6.55 -6.92
C GLY A 41 -31.93 7.53 -5.84
N LYS A 42 -31.80 7.10 -4.60
CA LYS A 42 -31.24 7.94 -3.53
C LYS A 42 -29.76 8.19 -3.79
N LYS A 43 -29.36 9.44 -3.59
CA LYS A 43 -28.01 9.96 -3.85
C LYS A 43 -27.20 10.03 -2.57
N TYR A 44 -25.95 9.55 -2.64
CA TYR A 44 -24.98 9.57 -1.54
C TYR A 44 -23.71 10.29 -1.98
N LEU A 45 -23.20 11.19 -1.15
CA LEU A 45 -21.84 11.71 -1.33
C LEU A 45 -20.85 10.64 -0.90
N ASP A 46 -19.99 10.23 -1.82
CA ASP A 46 -18.94 9.25 -1.54
C ASP A 46 -17.74 9.92 -0.87
N VAL A 47 -17.63 9.77 0.43
CA VAL A 47 -16.48 10.21 1.24
C VAL A 47 -15.66 9.03 1.77
N TYR A 48 -15.92 7.82 1.27
CA TYR A 48 -15.26 6.58 1.71
C TYR A 48 -14.32 5.98 0.65
N ASN A 49 -14.80 5.82 -0.59
CA ASN A 49 -14.05 5.10 -1.61
C ASN A 49 -12.81 5.87 -2.06
N ASN A 50 -11.63 5.32 -1.78
CA ASN A 50 -10.33 5.90 -2.14
C ASN A 50 -9.74 5.34 -3.44
N VAL A 51 -10.49 4.47 -4.13
CA VAL A 51 -10.10 3.87 -5.41
C VAL A 51 -10.45 4.77 -6.61
N PRO A 52 -11.71 5.26 -6.77
CA PRO A 52 -12.04 6.15 -7.88
C PRO A 52 -11.51 7.57 -7.62
N HIS A 53 -10.21 7.74 -7.71
CA HIS A 53 -9.48 8.92 -7.27
C HIS A 53 -9.85 10.21 -8.00
N VAL A 54 -10.14 10.12 -9.30
CA VAL A 54 -10.64 11.25 -10.11
C VAL A 54 -12.16 11.21 -10.30
N GLY A 55 -12.85 10.40 -9.49
CA GLY A 55 -14.30 10.25 -9.47
C GLY A 55 -14.80 9.01 -10.22
N HIS A 56 -16.02 8.59 -9.85
CA HIS A 56 -16.70 7.46 -10.48
C HIS A 56 -16.96 7.73 -11.97
N CYS A 57 -16.72 6.72 -12.80
CA CYS A 57 -17.02 6.73 -14.23
C CYS A 57 -16.40 7.93 -14.98
N HIS A 58 -15.18 8.36 -14.59
CA HIS A 58 -14.51 9.48 -15.24
C HIS A 58 -14.36 9.24 -16.76
N PRO A 59 -14.89 10.11 -17.64
CA PRO A 59 -14.98 9.83 -19.08
C PRO A 59 -13.64 9.52 -19.75
N HIS A 60 -12.57 10.22 -19.36
CA HIS A 60 -11.23 9.97 -19.92
C HIS A 60 -10.74 8.55 -19.59
N VAL A 61 -10.93 8.10 -18.35
CA VAL A 61 -10.51 6.75 -17.92
C VAL A 61 -11.34 5.68 -18.63
N VAL A 62 -12.67 5.83 -18.64
CA VAL A 62 -13.58 4.89 -19.30
C VAL A 62 -13.26 4.75 -20.78
N ASN A 63 -13.07 5.89 -21.50
CA ASN A 63 -12.76 5.90 -22.93
C ASN A 63 -11.37 5.30 -23.23
N ALA A 64 -10.36 5.56 -22.39
CA ALA A 64 -9.02 5.00 -22.55
C ALA A 64 -9.05 3.46 -22.43
N ILE A 65 -9.73 2.94 -21.40
CA ILE A 65 -9.89 1.49 -21.20
C ILE A 65 -10.64 0.85 -22.36
N ALA A 66 -11.77 1.44 -22.80
CA ALA A 66 -12.57 0.91 -23.90
C ALA A 66 -11.74 0.86 -25.19
N LYS A 67 -11.05 1.96 -25.53
CA LYS A 67 -10.20 2.04 -26.73
C LYS A 67 -9.08 1.00 -26.73
N GLN A 68 -8.42 0.81 -25.58
CA GLN A 68 -7.34 -0.17 -25.50
C GLN A 68 -7.88 -1.61 -25.57
N ALA A 69 -9.01 -1.89 -24.93
CA ALA A 69 -9.65 -3.20 -24.98
C ALA A 69 -10.11 -3.59 -26.41
N GLU A 70 -10.49 -2.61 -27.23
CA GLU A 70 -10.82 -2.82 -28.66
C GLU A 70 -9.56 -3.05 -29.53
N THR A 71 -8.38 -2.66 -29.04
CA THR A 71 -7.15 -2.66 -29.82
C THR A 71 -6.30 -3.90 -29.55
N LEU A 72 -5.89 -4.09 -28.30
CA LEU A 72 -4.94 -5.14 -27.92
C LEU A 72 -4.88 -5.28 -26.41
N ASN A 73 -4.79 -6.53 -25.93
CA ASN A 73 -4.38 -6.86 -24.59
C ASN A 73 -3.38 -8.02 -24.64
N VAL A 74 -2.10 -7.74 -24.33
CA VAL A 74 -1.01 -8.71 -24.28
C VAL A 74 -0.18 -8.51 -23.01
N HIS A 75 0.55 -9.54 -22.60
CA HIS A 75 1.43 -9.45 -21.43
C HIS A 75 2.76 -8.73 -21.75
N THR A 76 3.46 -8.29 -20.72
CA THR A 76 4.73 -7.50 -20.77
C THR A 76 5.92 -8.21 -21.43
N ARG A 77 5.76 -9.43 -21.97
CA ARG A 77 6.79 -10.10 -22.78
C ARG A 77 6.81 -9.58 -24.23
N TYR A 78 5.81 -8.79 -24.62
CA TYR A 78 5.82 -8.05 -25.89
C TYR A 78 6.17 -6.60 -25.61
N LEU A 79 6.88 -5.97 -26.56
CA LEU A 79 7.19 -4.55 -26.48
C LEU A 79 5.95 -3.72 -26.78
N HIS A 80 5.70 -2.71 -25.97
CA HIS A 80 4.59 -1.78 -26.15
C HIS A 80 4.91 -0.41 -25.56
N GLU A 81 4.80 0.64 -26.36
CA GLU A 81 5.21 2.01 -25.98
C GLU A 81 4.43 2.53 -24.78
N ALA A 82 3.11 2.32 -24.72
CA ALA A 82 2.27 2.87 -23.66
C ALA A 82 2.72 2.46 -22.25
N ILE A 83 3.28 1.24 -22.10
CA ILE A 83 3.79 0.75 -20.81
C ILE A 83 5.07 1.50 -20.42
N LEU A 84 5.96 1.73 -21.41
CA LEU A 84 7.21 2.45 -21.19
C LEU A 84 6.95 3.92 -20.90
N ASP A 85 6.13 4.59 -21.71
CA ASP A 85 5.72 5.99 -21.53
C ASP A 85 5.09 6.22 -20.16
N TYR A 86 4.23 5.29 -19.72
CA TYR A 86 3.61 5.37 -18.41
C TYR A 86 4.64 5.18 -17.29
N SER A 87 5.50 4.18 -17.40
CA SER A 87 6.52 3.88 -16.37
C SER A 87 7.52 5.03 -16.24
N GLU A 88 7.98 5.62 -17.35
CA GLU A 88 8.85 6.79 -17.35
C GLU A 88 8.19 7.99 -16.68
N ARG A 89 6.94 8.29 -17.04
CA ARG A 89 6.17 9.38 -16.43
C ARG A 89 5.91 9.14 -14.94
N LEU A 90 5.66 7.89 -14.54
CA LEU A 90 5.48 7.51 -13.14
C LEU A 90 6.76 7.74 -12.35
N CYS A 91 7.89 7.20 -12.82
CA CYS A 91 9.19 7.37 -12.17
C CYS A 91 9.59 8.84 -12.06
N ALA A 92 9.31 9.65 -13.08
CA ALA A 92 9.60 11.10 -13.06
C ALA A 92 8.83 11.91 -12.00
N THR A 93 7.88 11.31 -11.29
CA THR A 93 7.16 11.95 -10.16
C THR A 93 7.83 11.70 -8.81
N PHE A 94 8.86 10.88 -8.77
CA PHE A 94 9.64 10.56 -7.56
C PHE A 94 11.00 11.26 -7.54
N ASP A 95 11.74 11.07 -6.46
CA ASP A 95 13.14 11.46 -6.37
C ASP A 95 13.98 10.63 -7.37
N ASP A 96 15.07 11.18 -7.89
CA ASP A 96 15.92 10.57 -8.91
C ASP A 96 16.40 9.14 -8.58
N SER A 97 16.51 8.80 -7.30
CA SER A 97 16.88 7.46 -6.84
C SER A 97 15.82 6.39 -7.13
N LEU A 98 14.55 6.77 -7.18
CA LEU A 98 13.40 5.90 -7.45
C LEU A 98 13.09 5.86 -8.95
N SER A 99 13.90 5.18 -9.72
CA SER A 99 13.99 5.32 -11.17
C SER A 99 13.51 4.13 -11.99
N MET A 100 13.12 3.02 -11.34
CA MET A 100 12.67 1.81 -12.04
C MET A 100 11.34 1.30 -11.49
N ALA A 101 10.50 0.73 -12.38
CA ALA A 101 9.16 0.27 -12.02
C ALA A 101 8.89 -1.19 -12.41
N ILE A 102 8.06 -1.86 -11.62
CA ILE A 102 7.35 -3.10 -11.97
C ILE A 102 5.86 -2.83 -11.83
N LEU A 103 5.08 -3.11 -12.87
CA LEU A 103 3.64 -2.98 -12.84
C LEU A 103 2.97 -4.28 -12.39
N THR A 104 1.89 -4.16 -11.61
CA THR A 104 1.10 -5.24 -11.02
C THR A 104 -0.39 -4.97 -11.20
N CYS A 105 -1.25 -5.82 -10.64
CA CYS A 105 -2.70 -5.61 -10.66
C CYS A 105 -3.26 -5.08 -9.35
N THR A 106 -2.55 -5.26 -8.25
CA THR A 106 -3.05 -4.94 -6.90
C THR A 106 -1.95 -4.42 -5.98
N GLY A 107 -2.34 -3.65 -4.95
CA GLY A 107 -1.44 -3.25 -3.88
C GLY A 107 -0.84 -4.45 -3.11
N THR A 108 -1.61 -5.55 -2.98
CA THR A 108 -1.10 -6.80 -2.38
C THR A 108 0.08 -7.36 -3.16
N GLU A 109 -0.03 -7.47 -4.50
CA GLU A 109 1.08 -7.92 -5.35
C GLU A 109 2.27 -6.96 -5.27
N SER A 110 2.01 -5.65 -5.23
CA SER A 110 3.04 -4.63 -5.08
C SER A 110 3.82 -4.80 -3.78
N ASN A 111 3.11 -4.98 -2.66
CA ASN A 111 3.73 -5.22 -1.35
C ASN A 111 4.48 -6.56 -1.31
N GLU A 112 3.93 -7.62 -1.90
CA GLU A 112 4.62 -8.92 -2.01
C GLU A 112 5.98 -8.79 -2.73
N ILE A 113 6.03 -8.03 -3.83
CA ILE A 113 7.27 -7.77 -4.56
C ILE A 113 8.23 -6.92 -3.74
N ALA A 114 7.73 -5.87 -3.06
CA ALA A 114 8.54 -5.02 -2.19
C ALA A 114 9.22 -5.82 -1.07
N LEU A 115 8.47 -6.72 -0.40
CA LEU A 115 9.03 -7.61 0.62
C LEU A 115 10.10 -8.55 0.06
N ARG A 116 9.86 -9.11 -1.14
CA ARG A 116 10.84 -9.99 -1.80
C ARG A 116 12.12 -9.25 -2.15
N MET A 117 12.02 -8.00 -2.65
CA MET A 117 13.19 -7.14 -2.91
C MET A 117 13.95 -6.84 -1.64
N ALA A 118 13.26 -6.46 -0.56
CA ALA A 118 13.89 -6.16 0.73
C ALA A 118 14.66 -7.36 1.28
N ARG A 119 14.04 -8.53 1.31
CA ARG A 119 14.66 -9.79 1.77
C ARG A 119 15.83 -10.24 0.89
N GLN A 120 15.70 -10.07 -0.43
CA GLN A 120 16.75 -10.39 -1.38
C GLN A 120 17.99 -9.52 -1.17
N HIS A 121 17.79 -8.23 -0.98
CA HIS A 121 18.86 -7.23 -0.82
C HIS A 121 19.61 -7.39 0.49
N SER A 122 18.89 -7.50 1.60
CA SER A 122 19.49 -7.59 2.94
C SER A 122 20.02 -8.97 3.31
N GLY A 123 19.45 -10.03 2.70
CA GLY A 123 19.65 -11.41 3.14
C GLY A 123 18.89 -11.79 4.41
N GLY A 124 18.22 -10.84 5.07
CA GLY A 124 17.37 -11.05 6.25
C GLY A 124 15.93 -11.40 5.89
N MET A 125 15.17 -11.88 6.88
CA MET A 125 13.75 -12.22 6.73
C MET A 125 12.82 -11.26 7.48
N GLY A 126 13.35 -10.53 8.47
CA GLY A 126 12.60 -9.71 9.40
C GLY A 126 12.03 -8.43 8.77
N ILE A 127 10.75 -8.22 8.90
CA ILE A 127 10.04 -7.01 8.46
C ILE A 127 9.39 -6.33 9.66
N ILE A 128 9.56 -5.02 9.77
CA ILE A 128 8.87 -4.21 10.77
C ILE A 128 7.67 -3.52 10.09
N CYS A 129 6.54 -3.52 10.76
CA CYS A 129 5.36 -2.73 10.41
C CYS A 129 4.78 -2.05 11.67
N SER A 130 3.80 -1.16 11.52
CA SER A 130 3.03 -0.65 12.66
C SER A 130 2.02 -1.69 13.16
N ASN A 131 1.65 -1.62 14.42
CA ASN A 131 0.49 -2.35 14.91
C ASN A 131 -0.81 -1.75 14.31
N PHE A 132 -1.87 -2.56 14.22
CA PHE A 132 -3.19 -2.20 13.68
C PHE A 132 -3.19 -1.78 12.20
N THR A 133 -2.15 -2.14 11.43
CA THR A 133 -2.04 -1.81 10.01
C THR A 133 -2.62 -2.89 9.09
N TYR A 134 -2.70 -2.57 7.78
CA TYR A 134 -3.09 -3.50 6.72
C TYR A 134 -2.36 -3.16 5.41
N HIS A 135 -1.69 -4.17 4.83
CA HIS A 135 -0.92 -4.01 3.59
C HIS A 135 -1.38 -4.93 2.45
N GLY A 136 -2.29 -5.86 2.70
CA GLY A 136 -2.81 -6.80 1.71
C GLY A 136 -3.10 -8.19 2.26
N ASN A 137 -3.35 -9.17 1.38
CA ASN A 137 -3.92 -10.46 1.74
C ASN A 137 -3.25 -11.70 1.11
N SER A 138 -2.08 -11.60 0.48
CA SER A 138 -1.24 -12.77 0.20
C SER A 138 -0.58 -13.25 1.49
N THR A 139 -0.11 -14.50 1.55
CA THR A 139 0.39 -15.09 2.80
C THR A 139 1.43 -14.21 3.49
N ALA A 140 2.49 -13.78 2.78
CA ALA A 140 3.54 -12.98 3.40
C ALA A 140 3.09 -11.55 3.74
N VAL A 141 2.19 -10.96 2.96
CA VAL A 141 1.65 -9.62 3.23
C VAL A 141 0.57 -9.66 4.32
N TRP A 142 -0.19 -10.78 4.43
CA TRP A 142 -1.16 -10.97 5.50
C TRP A 142 -0.51 -11.06 6.89
N GLU A 143 0.72 -11.57 6.97
CA GLU A 143 1.50 -11.53 8.21
C GLU A 143 1.69 -10.10 8.76
N LEU A 144 1.63 -9.09 7.89
CA LEU A 144 1.70 -7.66 8.23
C LEU A 144 0.32 -7.03 8.53
N ALA A 145 -0.77 -7.79 8.36
CA ALA A 145 -2.13 -7.27 8.56
C ALA A 145 -2.49 -7.25 10.07
N THR A 146 -1.69 -6.56 10.86
CA THR A 146 -1.75 -6.56 12.32
C THR A 146 -3.05 -6.01 12.88
N GLY A 147 -3.80 -5.22 12.09
CA GLY A 147 -5.14 -4.77 12.44
C GLY A 147 -6.19 -5.87 12.55
N PHE A 148 -5.89 -7.09 12.08
CA PHE A 148 -6.78 -8.25 12.13
C PHE A 148 -6.35 -9.30 13.15
N TYR A 149 -5.25 -9.09 13.85
CA TYR A 149 -4.79 -9.96 14.93
C TYR A 149 -5.06 -9.32 16.28
N GLU A 150 -5.29 -10.18 17.27
CA GLU A 150 -5.44 -9.76 18.67
C GLU A 150 -4.19 -8.99 19.11
N ASP A 151 -4.36 -7.94 19.87
CA ASP A 151 -3.28 -7.06 20.36
C ASP A 151 -2.46 -6.32 19.27
N GLY A 152 -2.89 -6.36 18.00
CA GLY A 152 -2.18 -5.69 16.92
C GLY A 152 -0.80 -6.27 16.62
N GLN A 153 -0.55 -7.54 16.97
CA GLN A 153 0.72 -8.24 16.77
C GLN A 153 0.60 -9.33 15.71
N SER A 154 1.68 -9.58 14.97
CA SER A 154 1.75 -10.68 14.02
C SER A 154 2.10 -12.00 14.70
N PRO A 155 1.50 -13.13 14.31
CA PRO A 155 1.92 -14.45 14.76
C PRO A 155 3.21 -14.95 14.10
N SER A 156 3.68 -14.25 13.06
CA SER A 156 4.89 -14.63 12.32
C SER A 156 6.16 -14.19 13.04
N PRO A 157 7.15 -15.07 13.23
CA PRO A 157 8.44 -14.68 13.80
C PRO A 157 9.22 -13.70 12.89
N ASN A 158 8.87 -13.64 11.60
CA ASN A 158 9.51 -12.75 10.63
C ASN A 158 8.90 -11.34 10.61
N VAL A 159 7.93 -11.04 11.47
CA VAL A 159 7.27 -9.73 11.52
C VAL A 159 7.26 -9.22 12.95
N LYS A 160 7.70 -7.99 13.14
CA LYS A 160 7.57 -7.27 14.41
C LYS A 160 6.72 -6.03 14.18
N ALA A 161 5.62 -5.93 14.93
CA ALA A 161 4.76 -4.78 14.94
C ALA A 161 5.18 -3.81 16.04
N VAL A 162 5.47 -2.56 15.65
CA VAL A 162 5.79 -1.50 16.60
C VAL A 162 4.56 -0.63 16.86
N PRO A 163 4.45 0.01 18.02
CA PRO A 163 3.36 0.94 18.29
C PRO A 163 3.31 2.04 17.21
N PHE A 164 2.14 2.25 16.60
CA PHE A 164 1.96 3.37 15.69
C PHE A 164 2.05 4.71 16.44
N PRO A 165 2.63 5.76 15.83
CA PRO A 165 2.87 7.03 16.51
C PRO A 165 1.55 7.79 16.71
N ASP A 166 1.13 7.96 17.97
CA ASP A 166 -0.10 8.68 18.33
C ASP A 166 0.16 9.61 19.51
N ALA A 167 -0.09 10.91 19.32
CA ALA A 167 0.00 11.92 20.38
C ALA A 167 -1.31 12.10 21.14
N TYR A 168 -2.43 11.64 20.58
CA TYR A 168 -3.75 11.78 21.24
C TYR A 168 -3.96 10.71 22.30
N ARG A 169 -3.50 9.49 22.05
CA ARG A 169 -3.51 8.36 22.99
C ARG A 169 -2.13 7.71 23.01
N PRO A 170 -1.12 8.40 23.56
CA PRO A 170 0.26 7.96 23.45
C PRO A 170 0.48 6.64 24.20
N ALA A 171 1.31 5.77 23.63
CA ALA A 171 1.74 4.52 24.26
C ALA A 171 2.69 4.77 25.44
N PHE A 172 3.27 5.97 25.54
CA PHE A 172 4.23 6.37 26.55
C PHE A 172 3.73 7.62 27.28
N ASP A 173 3.98 7.72 28.57
CA ASP A 173 3.69 8.92 29.37
C ASP A 173 4.74 10.03 29.09
N LEU A 174 4.79 10.47 27.82
CA LEU A 174 5.73 11.43 27.27
C LEU A 174 5.00 12.40 26.34
N THR A 175 5.60 13.55 26.05
CA THR A 175 5.05 14.55 25.12
C THR A 175 6.15 15.22 24.27
N GLY A 176 5.76 15.89 23.18
CA GLY A 176 6.69 16.60 22.29
C GLY A 176 7.73 15.68 21.65
N ASP A 177 8.90 16.19 21.37
CA ASP A 177 9.95 15.47 20.64
C ASP A 177 10.41 14.19 21.36
N VAL A 178 10.37 14.16 22.69
CA VAL A 178 10.75 12.98 23.47
C VAL A 178 9.77 11.81 23.24
N LEU A 179 8.49 12.09 23.02
CA LEU A 179 7.50 11.08 22.66
C LEU A 179 7.83 10.48 21.28
N TRP A 180 8.16 11.31 20.32
CA TRP A 180 8.48 10.85 18.96
C TRP A 180 9.78 10.04 18.90
N GLU A 181 10.79 10.44 19.67
CA GLU A 181 12.01 9.66 19.84
C GLU A 181 11.75 8.31 20.53
N ALA A 182 10.84 8.25 21.51
CA ALA A 182 10.45 6.99 22.14
C ALA A 182 9.77 6.03 21.14
N TYR A 183 8.83 6.52 20.33
CA TYR A 183 8.22 5.72 19.26
C TYR A 183 9.25 5.24 18.24
N ALA A 184 10.16 6.10 17.80
CA ALA A 184 11.20 5.72 16.86
C ALA A 184 12.16 4.67 17.45
N ASN A 185 12.43 4.73 18.77
CA ASN A 185 13.27 3.75 19.46
C ASN A 185 12.67 2.34 19.46
N GLU A 186 11.34 2.18 19.42
CA GLU A 186 10.71 0.87 19.27
C GLU A 186 11.12 0.18 17.95
N VAL A 187 11.29 0.95 16.87
CA VAL A 187 11.82 0.42 15.61
C VAL A 187 13.24 -0.09 15.78
N LYS A 188 14.10 0.67 16.48
CA LYS A 188 15.47 0.26 16.79
C LYS A 188 15.50 -1.03 17.61
N LEU A 189 14.68 -1.13 18.67
CA LEU A 189 14.59 -2.33 19.50
C LEU A 189 14.08 -3.54 18.69
N ALA A 190 13.15 -3.36 17.78
CA ALA A 190 12.68 -4.42 16.90
C ALA A 190 13.77 -4.92 15.93
N ILE A 191 14.60 -4.01 15.40
CA ILE A 191 15.79 -4.36 14.59
C ILE A 191 16.76 -5.21 15.42
N GLU A 192 17.15 -4.73 16.60
CA GLU A 192 18.07 -5.43 17.51
C GLU A 192 17.55 -6.81 17.89
N SER A 193 16.23 -6.96 18.08
CA SER A 193 15.60 -8.24 18.38
C SER A 193 15.69 -9.23 17.22
N PHE A 194 15.51 -8.80 15.96
CA PHE A 194 15.72 -9.69 14.80
C PHE A 194 17.14 -10.22 14.68
N GLU A 195 18.11 -9.36 14.97
CA GLU A 195 19.52 -9.77 14.97
C GLU A 195 19.82 -10.76 16.08
N ALA A 196 19.32 -10.50 17.30
CA ALA A 196 19.50 -11.37 18.46
C ALA A 196 18.83 -12.76 18.26
N GLU A 197 17.74 -12.82 17.52
CA GLU A 197 17.02 -14.05 17.19
C GLU A 197 17.62 -14.80 15.98
N GLY A 198 18.60 -14.22 15.30
CA GLY A 198 19.22 -14.79 14.10
C GLY A 198 18.32 -14.82 12.87
N ILE A 199 17.28 -14.00 12.85
CA ILE A 199 16.33 -13.86 11.72
C ILE A 199 16.91 -12.92 10.66
N GLY A 200 17.67 -11.92 11.07
CA GLY A 200 18.20 -10.84 10.24
C GLY A 200 17.13 -9.84 9.82
N PHE A 201 17.46 -8.55 9.88
CA PHE A 201 16.55 -7.47 9.51
C PHE A 201 16.56 -7.24 7.99
N ALA A 202 15.39 -7.19 7.35
CA ALA A 202 15.26 -6.92 5.93
C ALA A 202 14.76 -5.51 5.63
N GLY A 203 13.80 -5.00 6.40
CA GLY A 203 13.26 -3.68 6.12
C GLY A 203 12.04 -3.34 6.97
N LEU A 204 11.57 -2.13 6.76
CA LEU A 204 10.37 -1.59 7.40
C LEU A 204 9.38 -1.18 6.32
N ILE A 205 8.10 -1.48 6.55
CA ILE A 205 6.99 -1.03 5.70
C ILE A 205 6.00 -0.21 6.51
N PHE A 206 5.74 1.03 6.08
CA PHE A 206 4.70 1.87 6.63
C PHE A 206 3.83 2.48 5.54
N CYS A 207 2.53 2.61 5.81
CA CYS A 207 1.68 3.55 5.10
C CYS A 207 1.95 4.96 5.66
N PRO A 208 2.46 5.92 4.87
CA PRO A 208 2.91 7.22 5.41
C PRO A 208 1.82 8.05 6.10
N ILE A 209 0.55 7.78 5.83
CA ILE A 209 -0.56 8.46 6.51
C ILE A 209 -1.17 7.61 7.64
N PHE A 210 -0.61 6.43 7.94
CA PHE A 210 -1.09 5.53 8.99
C PHE A 210 -2.62 5.33 8.91
N SER A 211 -3.10 4.98 7.72
CA SER A 211 -4.55 4.98 7.41
C SER A 211 -5.33 3.88 8.12
N GLY A 212 -4.72 2.74 8.37
CA GLY A 212 -5.29 1.63 9.15
C GLY A 212 -5.39 1.97 10.63
N GLU A 213 -4.46 2.77 11.10
CA GLU A 213 -4.24 3.13 12.51
C GLU A 213 -5.07 4.35 12.95
N GLY A 214 -5.74 5.03 12.03
CA GLY A 214 -6.64 6.13 12.34
C GLY A 214 -6.17 7.53 11.94
N LEU A 215 -5.17 7.63 11.05
CA LEU A 215 -4.66 8.89 10.50
C LEU A 215 -4.10 9.85 11.58
N PRO A 216 -3.20 9.39 12.47
CA PRO A 216 -2.58 10.25 13.46
C PRO A 216 -1.76 11.37 12.80
N ASP A 217 -1.66 12.52 13.45
CA ASP A 217 -0.79 13.61 13.03
C ASP A 217 0.65 13.31 13.51
N VAL A 218 1.48 12.89 12.56
CA VAL A 218 2.86 12.44 12.83
C VAL A 218 3.85 13.48 12.31
N PRO A 219 4.78 13.99 13.13
CA PRO A 219 5.76 14.96 12.70
C PRO A 219 6.88 14.33 11.84
N PRO A 220 7.51 15.11 10.95
CA PRO A 220 8.65 14.66 10.15
C PRO A 220 9.78 14.02 10.97
N LEU A 221 10.06 14.53 12.17
CA LEU A 221 11.11 14.00 13.07
C LEU A 221 10.99 12.48 13.27
N TYR A 222 9.79 11.98 13.52
CA TYR A 222 9.58 10.53 13.72
C TYR A 222 10.03 9.71 12.50
N MET A 223 9.51 10.04 11.32
CA MET A 223 9.82 9.30 10.10
C MET A 223 11.31 9.43 9.72
N GLN A 224 11.90 10.60 9.92
CA GLN A 224 13.33 10.81 9.67
C GLN A 224 14.19 9.91 10.56
N ARG A 225 13.87 9.79 11.86
CA ARG A 225 14.57 8.89 12.79
C ARG A 225 14.38 7.42 12.43
N VAL A 226 13.14 7.04 12.10
CA VAL A 226 12.83 5.65 11.69
C VAL A 226 13.64 5.25 10.46
N VAL A 227 13.65 6.10 9.41
CA VAL A 227 14.39 5.82 8.18
C VAL A 227 15.91 5.77 8.44
N GLU A 228 16.44 6.66 9.30
CA GLU A 228 17.83 6.62 9.73
C GLU A 228 18.20 5.27 10.39
N TYR A 229 17.36 4.78 11.32
CA TYR A 229 17.60 3.48 11.99
C TYR A 229 17.55 2.31 11.00
N VAL A 230 16.60 2.33 10.07
CA VAL A 230 16.47 1.30 9.03
C VAL A 230 17.71 1.25 8.15
N HIS A 231 18.17 2.39 7.64
CA HIS A 231 19.36 2.46 6.78
C HIS A 231 20.66 2.10 7.52
N ASN A 232 20.81 2.57 8.77
CA ASN A 232 21.98 2.22 9.59
C ASN A 232 22.11 0.71 9.87
N ALA A 233 20.98 0.01 9.87
CA ALA A 233 20.92 -1.45 10.03
C ALA A 233 21.05 -2.22 8.70
N GLY A 234 21.24 -1.54 7.57
CA GLY A 234 21.34 -2.17 6.24
C GLY A 234 20.01 -2.68 5.67
N GLY A 235 18.88 -2.30 6.26
CA GLY A 235 17.55 -2.59 5.75
C GLY A 235 17.05 -1.54 4.77
N VAL A 236 15.86 -1.77 4.21
CA VAL A 236 15.20 -0.85 3.27
C VAL A 236 13.91 -0.28 3.85
N PHE A 237 13.62 0.99 3.53
CA PHE A 237 12.35 1.62 3.83
C PHE A 237 11.38 1.45 2.66
N ILE A 238 10.28 0.72 2.90
CA ILE A 238 9.17 0.52 1.97
C ILE A 238 8.06 1.50 2.33
N SER A 239 7.76 2.44 1.44
CA SER A 239 6.59 3.32 1.59
C SER A 239 5.38 2.68 0.89
N ASP A 240 4.38 2.25 1.68
CA ASP A 240 3.11 1.80 1.14
C ASP A 240 2.23 3.00 0.77
N GLU A 241 2.32 3.41 -0.49
CA GLU A 241 1.57 4.54 -1.06
C GLU A 241 0.22 4.11 -1.67
N VAL A 242 -0.18 2.86 -1.46
CA VAL A 242 -1.45 2.31 -1.98
C VAL A 242 -2.66 3.14 -1.53
N GLN A 243 -2.57 3.83 -0.40
CA GLN A 243 -3.61 4.72 0.10
C GLN A 243 -3.15 6.18 0.20
N ALA A 244 -1.87 6.42 0.46
CA ALA A 244 -1.31 7.75 0.70
C ALA A 244 -0.95 8.50 -0.59
N GLY A 245 -0.65 7.77 -1.67
CA GLY A 245 -0.12 8.33 -2.90
C GLY A 245 -1.12 9.06 -3.79
N PHE A 246 -0.62 9.52 -4.91
CA PHE A 246 -1.35 10.24 -5.96
C PHE A 246 -2.01 11.54 -5.47
N GLY A 247 -1.31 12.29 -4.62
CA GLY A 247 -1.77 13.59 -4.13
C GLY A 247 -2.85 13.52 -3.03
N ARG A 248 -3.05 12.35 -2.38
CA ARG A 248 -4.04 12.19 -1.29
C ARG A 248 -3.84 13.18 -0.16
N THR A 249 -2.59 13.50 0.18
CA THR A 249 -2.24 14.46 1.24
C THR A 249 -2.44 15.92 0.83
N GLY A 250 -2.69 16.20 -0.45
CA GLY A 250 -2.94 17.53 -1.01
C GLY A 250 -1.66 18.36 -1.26
N LYS A 251 -0.61 18.20 -0.47
CA LYS A 251 0.63 18.98 -0.58
C LYS A 251 1.67 18.31 -1.47
N ASN A 252 1.78 16.98 -1.39
CA ASN A 252 2.78 16.20 -2.08
C ASN A 252 2.12 15.13 -2.96
N MET A 253 2.80 14.68 -4.03
CA MET A 253 2.33 13.58 -4.86
C MET A 253 2.36 12.26 -4.10
N TRP A 254 3.38 12.08 -3.24
CA TRP A 254 3.63 10.88 -2.45
C TRP A 254 3.65 11.21 -0.95
N GLY A 255 3.10 10.30 -0.13
CA GLY A 255 2.96 10.53 1.29
C GLY A 255 4.29 10.65 2.02
N HIS A 256 5.31 9.85 1.65
CA HIS A 256 6.65 9.93 2.27
C HIS A 256 7.33 11.29 2.07
N GLN A 257 7.03 11.99 0.98
CA GLN A 257 7.58 13.34 0.70
C GLN A 257 7.15 14.38 1.74
N TYR A 258 6.01 14.17 2.41
CA TYR A 258 5.56 15.06 3.49
C TYR A 258 6.56 15.11 4.65
N TYR A 259 7.24 14.00 4.91
CA TYR A 259 8.23 13.89 5.99
C TYR A 259 9.65 14.30 5.59
N GLY A 260 9.87 14.62 4.32
CA GLY A 260 11.20 14.92 3.78
C GLY A 260 12.13 13.71 3.83
N VAL A 261 11.59 12.50 3.68
CA VAL A 261 12.34 11.25 3.55
C VAL A 261 12.16 10.67 2.16
N THR A 262 13.17 9.96 1.67
CA THR A 262 13.10 9.20 0.43
C THR A 262 12.96 7.72 0.76
N ALA A 263 11.98 7.06 0.13
CA ALA A 263 11.83 5.61 0.24
C ALA A 263 12.86 4.90 -0.66
N ASP A 264 13.17 3.65 -0.31
CA ASP A 264 13.97 2.77 -1.17
C ASP A 264 13.07 2.01 -2.16
N ILE A 265 11.87 1.67 -1.70
CA ILE A 265 10.82 0.99 -2.46
C ILE A 265 9.48 1.67 -2.15
N VAL A 266 8.69 1.91 -3.18
CA VAL A 266 7.32 2.44 -3.07
C VAL A 266 6.35 1.42 -3.66
N SER A 267 5.32 1.04 -2.91
CA SER A 267 4.24 0.21 -3.42
C SER A 267 3.01 1.05 -3.76
N LEU A 268 2.35 0.71 -4.86
CA LEU A 268 1.27 1.46 -5.49
C LEU A 268 0.05 0.57 -5.75
N GLY A 269 -1.13 1.17 -5.76
CA GLY A 269 -2.38 0.47 -6.04
C GLY A 269 -3.56 1.42 -6.10
N LYS A 270 -4.66 1.08 -5.49
CA LYS A 270 -5.95 1.81 -5.37
C LYS A 270 -6.19 2.95 -6.39
N PRO A 271 -5.61 4.18 -6.22
CA PRO A 271 -5.91 5.32 -7.10
C PRO A 271 -5.36 5.15 -8.51
N MET A 272 -4.32 4.33 -8.71
CA MET A 272 -3.52 4.24 -9.92
C MET A 272 -4.35 3.96 -11.18
N GLY A 273 -5.33 3.06 -11.07
CA GLY A 273 -6.24 2.69 -12.16
C GLY A 273 -7.63 3.32 -12.10
N ASN A 274 -7.93 4.16 -11.11
CA ASN A 274 -9.25 4.75 -10.87
C ASN A 274 -10.40 3.72 -10.89
N GLY A 275 -10.16 2.53 -10.33
CA GLY A 275 -11.11 1.41 -10.31
C GLY A 275 -10.74 0.25 -11.25
N HIS A 276 -9.89 0.47 -12.26
CA HIS A 276 -9.29 -0.62 -13.02
C HIS A 276 -8.15 -1.25 -12.20
N PRO A 277 -8.01 -2.59 -12.20
CA PRO A 277 -6.96 -3.26 -11.44
C PRO A 277 -5.54 -2.93 -11.96
N VAL A 278 -4.92 -1.92 -11.40
CA VAL A 278 -3.54 -1.49 -11.67
C VAL A 278 -2.84 -1.19 -10.37
N GLY A 279 -1.64 -1.71 -10.24
CA GLY A 279 -0.71 -1.45 -9.16
C GLY A 279 0.72 -1.42 -9.68
N GLY A 280 1.67 -1.23 -8.79
CA GLY A 280 3.08 -1.23 -9.15
C GLY A 280 4.02 -1.06 -7.98
N VAL A 281 5.29 -1.26 -8.26
CA VAL A 281 6.39 -0.95 -7.38
C VAL A 281 7.31 0.01 -8.12
N VAL A 282 7.72 1.10 -7.47
CA VAL A 282 8.83 1.95 -7.93
C VAL A 282 9.95 1.79 -6.92
N ALA A 283 11.17 1.54 -7.39
CA ALA A 283 12.30 1.25 -6.54
C ALA A 283 13.60 1.87 -7.06
N ARG A 284 14.61 1.90 -6.19
CA ARG A 284 15.96 2.19 -6.59
C ARG A 284 16.44 1.18 -7.63
N ALA A 285 17.24 1.65 -8.59
CA ALA A 285 17.71 0.82 -9.70
C ALA A 285 18.56 -0.37 -9.24
N ASP A 286 19.37 -0.23 -8.20
CA ASP A 286 20.17 -1.31 -7.62
C ASP A 286 19.29 -2.46 -7.09
N LEU A 287 18.28 -2.13 -6.29
CA LEU A 287 17.35 -3.11 -5.70
C LEU A 287 16.56 -3.88 -6.77
N LEU A 288 16.02 -3.16 -7.75
CA LEU A 288 15.21 -3.78 -8.79
C LEU A 288 16.05 -4.63 -9.74
N ASN A 289 17.25 -4.19 -10.11
CA ASN A 289 18.17 -4.97 -10.93
C ASN A 289 18.65 -6.23 -10.19
N GLU A 290 18.99 -6.13 -8.90
CA GLU A 290 19.33 -7.29 -8.07
C GLU A 290 18.20 -8.31 -8.05
N PHE A 291 16.96 -7.85 -7.81
CA PHE A 291 15.76 -8.69 -7.82
C PHE A 291 15.54 -9.37 -9.18
N ARG A 292 15.69 -8.66 -10.30
CA ARG A 292 15.53 -9.20 -11.65
C ARG A 292 16.60 -10.23 -12.01
N ASN A 293 17.82 -10.04 -11.52
CA ASN A 293 18.94 -10.97 -11.75
C ASN A 293 18.82 -12.25 -10.91
N ALA A 294 18.31 -12.16 -9.70
CA ALA A 294 18.19 -13.28 -8.78
C ALA A 294 16.92 -14.12 -8.96
N SER A 295 15.84 -13.52 -9.48
CA SER A 295 14.53 -14.17 -9.58
C SER A 295 13.88 -13.92 -10.93
N MET A 296 13.36 -14.97 -11.53
CA MET A 296 12.39 -14.81 -12.61
C MET A 296 11.08 -14.29 -12.00
N TYR A 297 10.68 -13.06 -12.39
CA TYR A 297 9.37 -12.51 -12.07
C TYR A 297 8.56 -12.26 -13.34
N PHE A 298 7.36 -12.77 -13.36
CA PHE A 298 6.37 -12.56 -14.42
C PHE A 298 4.98 -12.40 -13.81
N ASN A 299 4.22 -11.44 -14.32
CA ASN A 299 2.80 -11.27 -14.02
C ASN A 299 2.01 -11.35 -15.34
N THR A 300 0.93 -12.12 -15.35
CA THR A 300 0.13 -12.35 -16.56
C THR A 300 -0.62 -11.08 -16.99
N PHE A 301 -1.07 -10.28 -16.04
CA PHE A 301 -1.91 -9.11 -16.29
C PHE A 301 -1.24 -7.79 -15.89
N GLY A 302 -0.31 -7.82 -14.93
CA GLY A 302 0.40 -6.63 -14.48
C GLY A 302 1.31 -6.07 -15.55
N GLY A 303 1.05 -4.82 -15.97
CA GLY A 303 1.79 -4.14 -17.04
C GLY A 303 1.32 -4.48 -18.44
N ASN A 304 0.13 -5.02 -18.63
CA ASN A 304 -0.52 -5.12 -19.93
C ASN A 304 -0.95 -3.71 -20.37
N PRO A 305 -0.88 -3.38 -21.71
CA PRO A 305 -1.33 -2.11 -22.20
C PRO A 305 -2.81 -1.88 -22.02
#